data_87ace14d232fdbe7f77b884d2e991e2f
#
_entry.id   87ace14d232fdbe7f77b884d2e991e2f
#
_cell.length_a   1.000
_cell.length_b   1.000
_cell.length_c   1.000
_cell.angle_alpha   90.00
_cell.angle_beta   90.00
_cell.angle_gamma   90.00
#
_symmetry.space_group_name_H-M   'P 1'
#
loop_
_entity.id
_entity.type
_entity.pdbx_description
1 polymer ?
#
loop_
_entity_poly.entity_id
_entity_poly.type
_entity_poly.pdbx_seq_one_letter_code
_entity_poly.pdbx_strand_id
1 'polypeptide(L)'
;MLKGFNELVQIDGLPFCDKRKAKDDNGKPIEVPYLPWAKCKMLLHENGASEVYFLPLKNETGGYLFQSKEVHDKNDRTTGCYFVSVEIHIDDKTFRMDMPLMNGSLVVYDDTLNQLRISNAHARAFVKGVAIHTGLGFKLWLNDKDTE
;
A
#
# COMPACT_ATOMS: atom_id res chain seq x y z
N MET A 1 20.68 11.94 8.20
CA MET A 1 19.65 12.47 7.27
C MET A 1 19.36 11.43 6.20
N LEU A 2 18.09 11.23 5.88
CA LEU A 2 17.70 10.30 4.83
C LEU A 2 18.29 10.70 3.49
N LYS A 3 18.80 9.71 2.74
CA LYS A 3 19.29 9.90 1.38
C LYS A 3 18.20 10.45 0.47
N GLY A 4 18.60 11.14 -0.60
CA GLY A 4 17.66 11.71 -1.54
C GLY A 4 16.99 10.69 -2.46
N PHE A 5 15.96 11.12 -3.17
CA PHE A 5 15.18 10.28 -4.08
C PHE A 5 16.06 9.54 -5.10
N ASN A 6 16.99 10.27 -5.73
CA ASN A 6 17.83 9.69 -6.78
C ASN A 6 18.76 8.58 -6.27
N GLU A 7 19.10 8.60 -4.99
CA GLU A 7 19.88 7.53 -4.37
C GLU A 7 18.98 6.37 -3.94
N LEU A 8 17.85 6.66 -3.30
CA LEU A 8 16.94 5.62 -2.78
C LEU A 8 16.29 4.83 -3.90
N VAL A 9 15.97 5.47 -5.03
CA VAL A 9 15.35 4.78 -6.16
C VAL A 9 16.28 3.71 -6.77
N GLN A 10 17.59 3.83 -6.60
CA GLN A 10 18.56 2.87 -7.10
C GLN A 10 18.70 1.61 -6.23
N ILE A 11 18.16 1.64 -5.01
CA ILE A 11 18.24 0.48 -4.13
C ILE A 11 17.37 -0.64 -4.72
N ASP A 12 17.97 -1.82 -4.92
CA ASP A 12 17.24 -2.99 -5.38
C ASP A 12 16.41 -3.55 -4.21
N GLY A 13 15.10 -3.41 -4.30
CA GLY A 13 14.19 -3.90 -3.27
C GLY A 13 13.88 -5.41 -3.37
N LEU A 14 14.18 -6.05 -4.51
CA LEU A 14 13.82 -7.45 -4.73
C LEU A 14 14.37 -8.41 -3.68
N PRO A 15 15.63 -8.29 -3.20
CA PRO A 15 16.15 -9.20 -2.17
C PRO A 15 15.39 -9.12 -0.83
N PHE A 16 14.65 -8.04 -0.60
CA PHE A 16 13.91 -7.81 0.64
C PHE A 16 12.43 -8.16 0.52
N CYS A 17 11.99 -8.57 -0.68
CA CYS A 17 10.59 -8.86 -0.95
C CYS A 17 10.23 -10.29 -0.57
N ASP A 18 9.00 -10.45 -0.08
CA ASP A 18 8.29 -11.72 -0.08
C ASP A 18 7.56 -11.88 -1.41
N LYS A 19 7.07 -13.07 -1.68
CA LYS A 19 6.29 -13.35 -2.88
C LYS A 19 4.82 -13.43 -2.54
N ARG A 20 4.01 -12.79 -3.37
CA ARG A 20 2.55 -12.81 -3.25
C ARG A 20 1.97 -13.55 -4.46
N LYS A 21 1.00 -14.42 -4.21
CA LYS A 21 0.27 -15.09 -5.29
C LYS A 21 -0.72 -14.12 -5.92
N ALA A 22 -0.73 -14.09 -7.24
CA ALA A 22 -1.64 -13.28 -8.03
C ALA A 22 -2.00 -14.04 -9.32
N LYS A 23 -2.82 -13.43 -10.16
CA LYS A 23 -3.14 -13.96 -11.48
C LYS A 23 -2.75 -12.94 -12.54
N ASP A 24 -2.24 -13.41 -13.67
CA ASP A 24 -1.96 -12.55 -14.82
C ASP A 24 -3.26 -12.22 -15.59
N ASP A 25 -3.14 -11.48 -16.69
CA ASP A 25 -4.29 -11.06 -17.50
C ASP A 25 -5.05 -12.26 -18.09
N ASN A 26 -4.40 -13.41 -18.21
CA ASN A 26 -5.00 -14.65 -18.73
C ASN A 26 -5.52 -15.57 -17.62
N GLY A 27 -5.49 -15.12 -16.36
CA GLY A 27 -5.93 -15.89 -15.21
C GLY A 27 -4.95 -16.96 -14.74
N LYS A 28 -3.72 -16.97 -15.25
CA LYS A 28 -2.69 -17.94 -14.82
C LYS A 28 -2.08 -17.49 -13.48
N PRO A 29 -1.81 -18.44 -12.57
CA PRO A 29 -1.14 -18.11 -11.32
C PRO A 29 0.26 -17.56 -11.58
N ILE A 30 0.58 -16.45 -10.94
CA ILE A 30 1.92 -15.85 -10.95
C ILE A 30 2.30 -15.48 -9.53
N GLU A 31 3.59 -15.26 -9.30
CA GLU A 31 4.11 -14.70 -8.08
C GLU A 31 4.63 -13.29 -8.36
N VAL A 32 4.21 -12.33 -7.53
CA VAL A 32 4.67 -10.96 -7.63
C VAL A 32 5.46 -10.59 -6.39
N PRO A 33 6.53 -9.79 -6.53
CA PRO A 33 7.29 -9.34 -5.38
C PRO A 33 6.46 -8.40 -4.53
N TYR A 34 6.61 -8.52 -3.22
CA TYR A 34 5.91 -7.72 -2.24
C TYR A 34 6.89 -7.29 -1.16
N LEU A 35 7.06 -5.99 -0.96
CA LEU A 35 7.93 -5.44 0.07
C LEU A 35 7.13 -5.28 1.37
N PRO A 36 7.41 -6.07 2.42
CA PRO A 36 6.74 -5.92 3.70
C PRO A 36 7.05 -4.55 4.33
N TRP A 37 6.07 -3.99 5.04
CA TRP A 37 6.23 -2.68 5.68
C TRP A 37 7.41 -2.65 6.65
N ALA A 38 7.65 -3.76 7.35
CA ALA A 38 8.75 -3.84 8.32
C ALA A 38 10.12 -3.73 7.64
N LYS A 39 10.29 -4.41 6.52
CA LYS A 39 11.52 -4.31 5.74
C LYS A 39 11.69 -2.94 5.11
N CYS A 40 10.60 -2.35 4.65
CA CYS A 40 10.59 -0.97 4.15
C CYS A 40 11.07 0.02 5.22
N LYS A 41 10.54 -0.10 6.43
CA LYS A 41 10.96 0.72 7.58
C LYS A 41 12.44 0.52 7.88
N MET A 42 12.92 -0.73 7.94
CA MET A 42 14.34 -1.01 8.19
C MET A 42 15.25 -0.35 7.14
N LEU A 43 14.87 -0.47 5.87
CA LEU A 43 15.66 0.13 4.78
C LEU A 43 15.72 1.65 4.90
N LEU A 44 14.64 2.29 5.31
CA LEU A 44 14.64 3.74 5.55
C LEU A 44 15.65 4.12 6.65
N HIS A 45 15.64 3.39 7.76
CA HIS A 45 16.60 3.63 8.86
C HIS A 45 18.04 3.37 8.44
N GLU A 46 18.29 2.30 7.70
CA GLU A 46 19.61 1.98 7.18
C GLU A 46 20.15 3.03 6.21
N ASN A 47 19.25 3.79 5.59
CA ASN A 47 19.61 4.83 4.63
C ASN A 47 19.46 6.24 5.18
N GLY A 48 19.45 6.40 6.50
CA GLY A 48 19.64 7.67 7.16
C GLY A 48 18.45 8.24 7.91
N ALA A 49 17.27 7.63 7.82
CA ALA A 49 16.12 8.10 8.60
C ALA A 49 16.29 7.79 10.08
N SER A 50 16.01 8.75 10.93
CA SER A 50 16.07 8.59 12.40
C SER A 50 14.73 8.13 12.96
N GLU A 51 13.62 8.62 12.40
CA GLU A 51 12.28 8.30 12.88
C GLU A 51 11.37 7.99 11.70
N VAL A 52 10.72 6.83 11.73
CA VAL A 52 9.80 6.38 10.69
C VAL A 52 8.61 5.70 11.34
N TYR A 53 7.41 6.18 11.06
CA TYR A 53 6.18 5.50 11.48
C TYR A 53 5.02 5.95 10.59
N PHE A 54 3.91 5.22 10.67
CA PHE A 54 2.67 5.65 10.04
C PHE A 54 1.50 5.48 11.00
N LEU A 55 0.52 6.34 10.83
CA LEU A 55 -0.70 6.35 11.64
C LEU A 55 -1.90 6.12 10.72
N PRO A 56 -2.67 5.04 10.95
CA PRO A 56 -3.96 4.91 10.29
C PRO A 56 -4.88 6.08 10.67
N LEU A 57 -5.47 6.72 9.67
CA LEU A 57 -6.37 7.84 9.90
C LEU A 57 -7.80 7.32 10.08
N LYS A 58 -8.57 8.01 10.91
CA LYS A 58 -9.96 7.66 11.21
C LYS A 58 -10.90 8.53 10.39
N ASN A 59 -12.04 7.95 10.02
CA ASN A 59 -13.14 8.68 9.41
C ASN A 59 -13.93 9.46 10.48
N GLU A 60 -14.99 10.14 10.08
CA GLU A 60 -15.82 10.97 10.97
C GLU A 60 -16.47 10.19 12.11
N THR A 61 -16.71 8.90 11.94
CA THR A 61 -17.35 8.06 12.95
C THR A 61 -16.35 7.31 13.82
N GLY A 62 -15.06 7.53 13.64
CA GLY A 62 -13.99 6.90 14.42
C GLY A 62 -13.50 5.56 13.88
N GLY A 63 -14.01 5.11 12.74
CA GLY A 63 -13.52 3.91 12.06
C GLY A 63 -12.39 4.23 11.06
N TYR A 64 -11.76 3.18 10.53
CA TYR A 64 -10.64 3.32 9.61
C TYR A 64 -11.04 3.25 8.13
N LEU A 65 -12.29 2.92 7.83
CA LEU A 65 -12.76 2.83 6.45
C LEU A 65 -13.30 4.15 5.96
N PHE A 66 -12.86 4.51 4.76
CA PHE A 66 -13.45 5.61 3.99
C PHE A 66 -14.22 5.01 2.83
N GLN A 67 -15.29 5.67 2.43
CA GLN A 67 -16.17 5.26 1.36
C GLN A 67 -16.21 6.36 0.32
N SER A 68 -15.89 6.02 -0.94
CA SER A 68 -15.91 7.01 -2.00
C SER A 68 -17.25 7.05 -2.74
N LYS A 69 -17.84 5.89 -3.01
CA LYS A 69 -19.11 5.80 -3.74
C LYS A 69 -19.71 4.42 -3.57
N GLU A 70 -21.02 4.34 -3.32
CA GLU A 70 -21.70 3.07 -3.33
C GLU A 70 -21.96 2.62 -4.78
N VAL A 71 -21.62 1.38 -5.08
CA VAL A 71 -21.77 0.78 -6.40
C VAL A 71 -22.39 -0.60 -6.26
N HIS A 72 -23.35 -0.90 -7.14
CA HIS A 72 -23.91 -2.23 -7.30
C HIS A 72 -23.43 -2.83 -8.63
N ASP A 73 -22.98 -4.08 -8.60
CA ASP A 73 -22.62 -4.75 -9.84
C ASP A 73 -23.80 -5.50 -10.44
N LYS A 74 -23.59 -6.12 -11.60
CA LYS A 74 -24.63 -6.88 -12.33
C LYS A 74 -25.10 -8.14 -11.59
N ASN A 75 -24.37 -8.59 -10.58
CA ASN A 75 -24.71 -9.74 -9.76
C ASN A 75 -25.35 -9.32 -8.42
N ASP A 76 -25.78 -8.08 -8.33
CA ASP A 76 -26.40 -7.48 -7.14
C ASP A 76 -25.47 -7.43 -5.92
N ARG A 77 -24.16 -7.36 -6.16
CA ARG A 77 -23.17 -7.16 -5.11
C ARG A 77 -22.92 -5.68 -4.92
N THR A 78 -22.74 -5.27 -3.68
CA THR A 78 -22.55 -3.88 -3.31
C THR A 78 -21.15 -3.64 -2.76
N THR A 79 -20.55 -2.52 -3.13
CA THR A 79 -19.32 -2.02 -2.51
C THR A 79 -19.42 -0.52 -2.31
N GLY A 80 -18.86 -0.03 -1.19
CA GLY A 80 -18.66 1.41 -0.96
C GLY A 80 -17.44 1.98 -1.65
N CYS A 81 -16.74 1.20 -2.45
CA CYS A 81 -15.43 1.57 -3.01
C CYS A 81 -14.50 2.02 -1.88
N TYR A 82 -14.28 1.09 -0.96
CA TYR A 82 -13.60 1.35 0.31
C TYR A 82 -12.13 1.65 0.11
N PHE A 83 -11.63 2.59 0.89
CA PHE A 83 -10.20 2.88 0.96
C PHE A 83 -9.82 3.20 2.39
N VAL A 84 -8.53 3.16 2.65
CA VAL A 84 -7.93 3.58 3.91
C VAL A 84 -7.01 4.75 3.66
N SER A 85 -6.66 5.44 4.71
CA SER A 85 -5.72 6.55 4.65
C SER A 85 -4.72 6.44 5.78
N VAL A 86 -3.46 6.72 5.51
CA VAL A 86 -2.41 6.76 6.52
C VAL A 86 -1.69 8.09 6.46
N GLU A 87 -1.20 8.52 7.61
CA GLU A 87 -0.26 9.62 7.73
C GLU A 87 1.12 9.03 7.97
N ILE A 88 2.06 9.33 7.10
CA ILE A 88 3.41 8.79 7.14
C ILE A 88 4.34 9.87 7.66
N HIS A 89 5.15 9.49 8.66
CA HIS A 89 6.14 10.37 9.28
C HIS A 89 7.54 9.80 9.04
N ILE A 90 8.38 10.60 8.40
CA ILE A 90 9.79 10.28 8.20
C ILE A 90 10.59 11.52 8.61
N ASP A 91 11.25 11.43 9.76
CA ASP A 91 11.96 12.54 10.39
C ASP A 91 11.03 13.76 10.54
N ASP A 92 11.33 14.89 9.91
CA ASP A 92 10.51 16.10 9.96
C ASP A 92 9.45 16.20 8.86
N LYS A 93 9.33 15.15 8.02
CA LYS A 93 8.40 15.14 6.90
C LYS A 93 7.14 14.35 7.23
N THR A 94 6.01 14.87 6.83
CA THR A 94 4.71 14.24 7.02
C THR A 94 3.93 14.31 5.72
N PHE A 95 3.34 13.18 5.32
CA PHE A 95 2.50 13.12 4.13
C PHE A 95 1.42 12.07 4.29
N ARG A 96 0.34 12.23 3.53
CA ARG A 96 -0.82 11.34 3.56
C ARG A 96 -0.83 10.44 2.33
N MET A 97 -1.27 9.20 2.52
CA MET A 97 -1.44 8.25 1.42
C MET A 97 -2.76 7.50 1.58
N ASP A 98 -3.55 7.51 0.53
CA ASP A 98 -4.79 6.73 0.45
C ASP A 98 -4.53 5.46 -0.35
N MET A 99 -5.24 4.38 0.01
CA MET A 99 -5.08 3.09 -0.66
C MET A 99 -6.41 2.36 -0.70
N PRO A 100 -6.87 1.91 -1.88
CA PRO A 100 -8.08 1.10 -1.96
C PRO A 100 -7.89 -0.25 -1.29
N LEU A 101 -8.96 -0.78 -0.72
CA LEU A 101 -8.98 -2.16 -0.27
C LEU A 101 -9.07 -3.07 -1.47
N MET A 102 -8.25 -4.12 -1.47
CA MET A 102 -8.18 -5.07 -2.58
C MET A 102 -8.36 -6.49 -2.08
N ASN A 103 -9.02 -7.29 -2.89
CA ASN A 103 -9.09 -8.74 -2.76
C ASN A 103 -8.34 -9.34 -3.96
N GLY A 104 -7.02 -9.51 -3.83
CA GLY A 104 -6.16 -9.76 -4.97
C GLY A 104 -6.19 -8.57 -5.92
N SER A 105 -6.59 -8.78 -7.16
CA SER A 105 -6.80 -7.71 -8.15
C SER A 105 -8.24 -7.20 -8.21
N LEU A 106 -9.12 -7.72 -7.34
CA LEU A 106 -10.54 -7.39 -7.32
C LEU A 106 -10.86 -6.33 -6.27
N VAL A 107 -11.90 -5.56 -6.52
CA VAL A 107 -12.45 -4.64 -5.53
C VAL A 107 -13.02 -5.43 -4.34
N VAL A 108 -12.98 -4.84 -3.16
CA VAL A 108 -13.59 -5.44 -1.97
C VAL A 108 -15.07 -5.04 -1.92
N TYR A 109 -15.94 -6.06 -1.97
CA TYR A 109 -17.38 -5.89 -1.79
C TYR A 109 -17.75 -5.95 -0.31
N ASP A 110 -18.97 -5.56 0.03
CA ASP A 110 -19.44 -5.58 1.42
C ASP A 110 -19.34 -6.97 2.04
N ASP A 111 -19.62 -8.02 1.26
CA ASP A 111 -19.55 -9.41 1.73
C ASP A 111 -18.14 -9.98 1.81
N THR A 112 -17.14 -9.30 1.24
CA THR A 112 -15.73 -9.70 1.31
C THR A 112 -14.88 -8.77 2.17
N LEU A 113 -15.50 -7.79 2.80
CA LEU A 113 -14.83 -6.86 3.69
C LEU A 113 -14.48 -7.55 5.01
N ASN A 114 -13.22 -7.41 5.45
CA ASN A 114 -12.78 -7.92 6.75
C ASN A 114 -11.62 -7.09 7.30
N GLN A 115 -11.31 -7.31 8.58
CA GLN A 115 -10.26 -6.56 9.29
C GLN A 115 -8.88 -6.79 8.71
N LEU A 116 -8.59 -8.00 8.23
CA LEU A 116 -7.29 -8.31 7.64
C LEU A 116 -7.04 -7.49 6.38
N ARG A 117 -8.07 -7.33 5.54
CA ARG A 117 -7.96 -6.51 4.33
C ARG A 117 -7.75 -5.03 4.64
N ILE A 118 -8.36 -4.55 5.72
CA ILE A 118 -8.15 -3.18 6.20
C ILE A 118 -6.71 -3.00 6.65
N SER A 119 -6.22 -3.91 7.47
CA SER A 119 -4.84 -3.87 7.98
C SER A 119 -3.81 -3.97 6.86
N ASN A 120 -4.03 -4.85 5.90
CA ASN A 120 -3.14 -5.01 4.75
C ASN A 120 -3.12 -3.74 3.88
N ALA A 121 -4.26 -3.08 3.72
CA ALA A 121 -4.34 -1.83 2.97
C ALA A 121 -3.55 -0.71 3.65
N HIS A 122 -3.60 -0.61 4.98
CA HIS A 122 -2.78 0.35 5.72
C HIS A 122 -1.28 0.12 5.49
N ALA A 123 -0.82 -1.13 5.60
CA ALA A 123 0.57 -1.48 5.38
C ALA A 123 1.00 -1.19 3.93
N ARG A 124 0.14 -1.51 2.96
CA ARG A 124 0.39 -1.25 1.55
C ARG A 124 0.43 0.26 1.26
N ALA A 125 -0.44 1.04 1.90
CA ALA A 125 -0.43 2.50 1.78
C ALA A 125 0.90 3.09 2.26
N PHE A 126 1.45 2.59 3.37
CA PHE A 126 2.75 3.02 3.86
C PHE A 126 3.85 2.75 2.82
N VAL A 127 3.95 1.52 2.32
CA VAL A 127 5.00 1.13 1.38
C VAL A 127 4.91 1.93 0.07
N LYS A 128 3.69 2.11 -0.45
CA LYS A 128 3.48 2.92 -1.66
C LYS A 128 3.79 4.39 -1.44
N GLY A 129 3.35 4.94 -0.32
CA GLY A 129 3.64 6.33 0.04
C GLY A 129 5.13 6.59 0.17
N VAL A 130 5.86 5.67 0.81
CA VAL A 130 7.32 5.74 0.90
C VAL A 130 7.94 5.75 -0.49
N ALA A 131 7.50 4.86 -1.38
CA ALA A 131 8.03 4.79 -2.74
C ALA A 131 7.80 6.09 -3.51
N ILE A 132 6.60 6.66 -3.43
CA ILE A 132 6.26 7.90 -4.14
C ILE A 132 7.07 9.09 -3.62
N HIS A 133 7.18 9.22 -2.30
CA HIS A 133 7.75 10.43 -1.69
C HIS A 133 9.26 10.34 -1.48
N THR A 134 9.82 9.16 -1.30
CA THR A 134 11.26 9.00 -1.00
C THR A 134 12.04 8.31 -2.11
N GLY A 135 11.39 7.55 -2.97
CA GLY A 135 12.02 6.72 -4.00
C GLY A 135 12.36 5.31 -3.56
N LEU A 136 12.32 5.02 -2.27
CA LEU A 136 12.64 3.67 -1.79
C LEU A 136 11.55 2.68 -2.21
N GLY A 137 11.96 1.65 -2.94
CA GLY A 137 11.03 0.65 -3.45
C GLY A 137 10.27 1.07 -4.71
N PHE A 138 10.55 2.24 -5.25
CA PHE A 138 9.83 2.80 -6.40
C PHE A 138 9.82 1.86 -7.60
N LYS A 139 10.93 1.21 -7.90
CA LYS A 139 11.05 0.32 -9.06
C LYS A 139 10.12 -0.89 -8.98
N LEU A 140 9.72 -1.31 -7.77
CA LEU A 140 8.79 -2.41 -7.58
C LEU A 140 7.38 -2.08 -8.08
N TRP A 141 7.03 -0.79 -8.19
CA TRP A 141 5.72 -0.31 -8.62
C TRP A 141 5.63 -0.03 -10.12
N LEU A 142 6.76 -0.07 -10.85
CA LEU A 142 6.77 0.28 -12.27
C LEU A 142 5.91 -0.67 -13.12
N ASN A 143 5.76 -1.92 -12.70
CA ASN A 143 4.98 -2.94 -13.40
C ASN A 143 3.77 -3.41 -12.59
N ASP A 144 3.37 -2.66 -11.56
CA ASP A 144 2.24 -3.02 -10.71
C ASP A 144 0.94 -2.51 -11.33
N LYS A 145 0.12 -3.45 -11.80
CA LYS A 145 -1.17 -3.15 -12.42
C LYS A 145 -2.26 -2.75 -11.41
N ASP A 146 -2.06 -3.04 -10.14
CA ASP A 146 -3.00 -2.65 -9.09
C ASP A 146 -2.98 -1.14 -8.80
N THR A 147 -2.04 -0.41 -9.39
CA THR A 147 -1.87 1.04 -9.15
C THR A 147 -2.55 1.92 -10.18
N GLU A 148 -3.09 1.33 -11.20
CA GLU A 148 -3.77 2.06 -12.28
C GLU A 148 -5.17 2.54 -11.90
#